data_d6ce691fecf6cb75e8a1ec3058307144
#
_entry.id   d6ce691fecf6cb75e8a1ec3058307144
#
_cell.length_a   1.000
_cell.length_b   1.000
_cell.length_c   1.000
_cell.angle_alpha   90.00
_cell.angle_beta   90.00
_cell.angle_gamma   90.00
#
_symmetry.space_group_name_H-M   'P 1'
#
loop_
_entity.id
_entity.type
_entity.pdbx_description
1 polymer ?
#
loop_
_entity_poly.entity_id
_entity_poly.type
_entity_poly.pdbx_seq_one_letter_code
_entity_poly.pdbx_strand_id
1 'polypeptide(L)'
;MNGYFGEKTLPDPYYNWNSWADPMASKIVFASAPASHRAVPLEVTDTLTIEAEQAEVLFPADSPLLQAVYAFGNAWLESSSKLTLHDPLAAVSVFHPDICQFERGFVQVETERESDMGGTAFTPSPQGTVEIARSVDRERFYRIVSATLRGEGSGESRRSLPEAVLRRAQ
;
A
#
# COMPACT_ATOMS: atom_id res chain seq x y z
N MET A 1 4.50 3.94 3.02
CA MET A 1 4.38 3.45 1.64
C MET A 1 5.34 4.25 0.77
N ASN A 2 6.27 3.60 0.05
CA ASN A 2 7.22 4.25 -0.86
C ASN A 2 7.92 3.22 -1.76
N GLY A 3 8.35 3.64 -2.95
CA GLY A 3 9.11 2.84 -3.91
C GLY A 3 8.24 2.15 -4.96
N TYR A 4 8.88 1.87 -6.09
CA TYR A 4 8.40 0.98 -7.15
C TYR A 4 9.59 0.15 -7.63
N PHE A 5 9.50 -1.17 -7.52
CA PHE A 5 10.60 -2.11 -7.81
C PHE A 5 10.21 -3.14 -8.88
N GLY A 6 9.09 -2.92 -9.55
CA GLY A 6 8.63 -3.72 -10.68
C GLY A 6 9.42 -3.47 -11.96
N GLU A 7 9.08 -4.19 -13.02
CA GLU A 7 9.63 -3.90 -14.35
C GLU A 7 9.21 -2.50 -14.80
N LYS A 8 10.18 -1.72 -15.27
CA LYS A 8 9.95 -0.36 -15.77
C LYS A 8 9.29 -0.41 -17.16
N THR A 9 8.03 -0.80 -17.19
CA THR A 9 7.24 -0.76 -18.44
C THR A 9 6.46 0.53 -18.63
N LEU A 10 6.52 1.46 -17.67
CA LEU A 10 5.74 2.69 -17.67
C LEU A 10 6.65 3.91 -17.83
N PRO A 11 6.38 4.77 -18.83
CA PRO A 11 7.18 5.96 -19.13
C PRO A 11 6.95 7.12 -18.16
N ASP A 12 6.28 6.91 -17.02
CA ASP A 12 5.84 7.99 -16.15
C ASP A 12 6.73 8.14 -14.92
N PRO A 13 7.48 9.25 -14.75
CA PRO A 13 8.24 9.53 -13.54
C PRO A 13 7.36 9.65 -12.29
N TYR A 14 6.06 9.87 -12.45
CA TYR A 14 5.07 9.98 -11.35
C TYR A 14 4.68 8.65 -10.73
N TYR A 15 5.21 7.55 -11.21
CA TYR A 15 4.84 6.21 -10.73
C TYR A 15 5.18 5.99 -9.26
N ASN A 16 6.10 6.72 -8.73
CA ASN A 16 6.49 6.68 -7.33
C ASN A 16 6.38 8.08 -6.72
N TRP A 17 5.16 8.54 -6.56
CA TRP A 17 4.87 9.91 -6.12
C TRP A 17 5.71 10.35 -4.90
N ASN A 18 5.76 9.52 -3.85
CA ASN A 18 6.45 9.89 -2.61
C ASN A 18 7.96 10.07 -2.82
N SER A 19 8.59 9.19 -3.60
CA SER A 19 10.01 9.30 -3.90
C SER A 19 10.30 10.41 -4.92
N TRP A 20 9.40 10.64 -5.86
CA TRP A 20 9.52 11.72 -6.83
C TRP A 20 9.34 13.10 -6.20
N ALA A 21 8.41 13.25 -5.24
CA ALA A 21 8.13 14.51 -4.58
C ALA A 21 9.32 15.01 -3.74
N ASP A 22 10.08 14.09 -3.11
CA ASP A 22 11.33 14.42 -2.43
C ASP A 22 12.32 13.24 -2.57
N PRO A 23 13.08 13.21 -3.68
CA PRO A 23 14.05 12.14 -3.94
C PRO A 23 15.18 12.08 -2.90
N MET A 24 15.60 13.25 -2.41
CA MET A 24 16.69 13.31 -1.45
C MET A 24 16.25 12.78 -0.07
N ALA A 25 15.05 13.15 0.39
CA ALA A 25 14.49 12.57 1.61
C ALA A 25 14.32 11.04 1.48
N SER A 26 13.80 10.57 0.36
CA SER A 26 13.68 9.13 0.10
C SER A 26 15.03 8.42 0.11
N LYS A 27 16.06 9.01 -0.52
CA LYS A 27 17.44 8.49 -0.50
C LYS A 27 17.99 8.38 0.93
N ILE A 28 17.81 9.41 1.73
CA ILE A 28 18.27 9.42 3.14
C ILE A 28 17.54 8.35 3.95
N VAL A 29 16.22 8.25 3.81
CA VAL A 29 15.42 7.25 4.53
C VAL A 29 15.83 5.83 4.13
N PHE A 30 15.94 5.52 2.85
CA PHE A 30 16.34 4.18 2.39
C PHE A 30 17.80 3.83 2.73
N ALA A 31 18.69 4.81 2.79
CA ALA A 31 20.08 4.60 3.22
C ALA A 31 20.22 4.42 4.74
N SER A 32 19.20 4.81 5.52
CA SER A 32 19.20 4.60 6.96
C SER A 32 19.10 3.10 7.29
N ALA A 33 19.66 2.71 8.44
CA ALA A 33 19.67 1.32 8.89
C ALA A 33 19.05 1.19 10.29
N PRO A 34 17.75 1.49 10.47
CA PRO A 34 17.07 1.27 11.73
C PRO A 34 16.96 -0.23 12.03
N ALA A 35 16.66 -0.61 13.26
CA ALA A 35 16.51 -2.01 13.67
C ALA A 35 15.44 -2.77 12.84
N SER A 36 14.42 -2.07 12.34
CA SER A 36 13.45 -2.60 11.40
C SER A 36 13.13 -1.53 10.36
N HIS A 37 13.30 -1.86 9.09
CA HIS A 37 12.96 -0.98 7.97
C HIS A 37 12.20 -1.78 6.91
N ARG A 38 10.91 -1.52 6.81
CA ARG A 38 10.04 -2.14 5.82
C ARG A 38 9.48 -1.10 4.87
N ALA A 39 9.49 -1.41 3.59
CA ALA A 39 8.85 -0.60 2.56
C ALA A 39 7.74 -1.40 1.89
N VAL A 40 6.60 -0.75 1.70
CA VAL A 40 5.48 -1.30 0.95
C VAL A 40 5.40 -0.52 -0.36
N PRO A 41 5.82 -1.13 -1.49
CA PRO A 41 5.95 -0.44 -2.76
C PRO A 41 4.62 -0.41 -3.52
N LEU A 42 4.60 0.42 -4.57
CA LEU A 42 3.42 0.73 -5.36
C LEU A 42 2.84 -0.51 -6.06
N GLU A 43 3.69 -1.36 -6.66
CA GLU A 43 3.25 -2.56 -7.38
C GLU A 43 2.51 -3.56 -6.48
N VAL A 44 2.74 -3.54 -5.17
CA VAL A 44 2.00 -4.37 -4.21
C VAL A 44 0.70 -3.69 -3.83
N THR A 45 0.74 -2.39 -3.53
CA THR A 45 -0.46 -1.65 -3.11
C THR A 45 -1.48 -1.47 -4.24
N ASP A 46 -1.04 -1.37 -5.49
CA ASP A 46 -1.92 -1.27 -6.67
C ASP A 46 -2.81 -2.50 -6.86
N THR A 47 -2.50 -3.60 -6.20
CA THR A 47 -3.36 -4.78 -6.19
C THR A 47 -4.57 -4.63 -5.24
N LEU A 48 -4.59 -3.62 -4.38
CA LEU A 48 -5.60 -3.40 -3.34
C LEU A 48 -6.56 -2.27 -3.74
N THR A 49 -7.33 -2.51 -4.78
CA THR A 49 -8.29 -1.56 -5.32
C THR A 49 -9.73 -1.93 -4.94
N ILE A 50 -10.55 -0.91 -4.72
CA ILE A 50 -11.99 -1.03 -4.52
C ILE A 50 -12.72 -0.09 -5.48
N GLU A 51 -13.87 -0.53 -5.98
CA GLU A 51 -14.81 0.25 -6.78
C GLU A 51 -15.90 0.84 -5.87
N ALA A 52 -16.75 1.72 -6.40
CA ALA A 52 -17.78 2.42 -5.62
C ALA A 52 -18.69 1.48 -4.81
N GLU A 53 -19.18 0.40 -5.43
CA GLU A 53 -20.05 -0.58 -4.77
C GLU A 53 -19.34 -1.31 -3.61
N GLN A 54 -18.04 -1.53 -3.75
CA GLN A 54 -17.23 -2.15 -2.71
C GLN A 54 -16.93 -1.15 -1.57
N ALA A 55 -16.80 0.15 -1.90
CA ALA A 55 -16.58 1.20 -0.91
C ALA A 55 -17.78 1.34 0.04
N GLU A 56 -19.03 1.24 -0.46
CA GLU A 56 -20.25 1.25 0.36
C GLU A 56 -20.25 0.11 1.39
N VAL A 57 -19.73 -1.06 1.00
CA VAL A 57 -19.70 -2.24 1.87
C VAL A 57 -18.53 -2.18 2.86
N LEU A 58 -17.38 -1.67 2.43
CA LEU A 58 -16.16 -1.62 3.24
C LEU A 58 -16.20 -0.47 4.26
N PHE A 59 -16.81 0.68 3.91
CA PHE A 59 -16.91 1.85 4.75
C PHE A 59 -18.36 2.09 5.21
N PRO A 60 -18.89 1.30 6.14
CA PRO A 60 -20.25 1.50 6.65
C PRO A 60 -20.34 2.87 7.32
N ALA A 61 -21.39 3.63 6.99
CA ALA A 61 -21.57 5.00 7.46
C ALA A 61 -22.17 5.07 8.88
N ASP A 62 -21.74 4.21 9.79
CA ASP A 62 -22.29 4.03 11.15
C ASP A 62 -21.61 4.94 12.18
N SER A 63 -20.58 5.68 11.80
CA SER A 63 -19.94 6.67 12.65
C SER A 63 -19.61 7.95 11.89
N PRO A 64 -19.47 9.11 12.57
CA PRO A 64 -19.08 10.36 11.91
C PRO A 64 -17.75 10.24 11.15
N LEU A 65 -16.79 9.48 11.68
CA LEU A 65 -15.51 9.23 11.02
C LEU A 65 -15.71 8.46 9.70
N LEU A 66 -16.46 7.36 9.73
CA LEU A 66 -16.69 6.54 8.54
C LEU A 66 -17.54 7.27 7.49
N GLN A 67 -18.48 8.11 7.93
CA GLN A 67 -19.22 9.01 7.04
C GLN A 67 -18.27 9.97 6.30
N ALA A 68 -17.30 10.56 7.00
CA ALA A 68 -16.29 11.41 6.39
C ALA A 68 -15.41 10.64 5.40
N VAL A 69 -14.91 9.45 5.80
CA VAL A 69 -14.09 8.58 4.92
C VAL A 69 -14.86 8.20 3.66
N TYR A 70 -16.14 7.82 3.80
CA TYR A 70 -17.01 7.50 2.68
C TYR A 70 -17.23 8.70 1.76
N ALA A 71 -17.50 9.89 2.32
CA ALA A 71 -17.69 11.11 1.53
C ALA A 71 -16.43 11.49 0.72
N PHE A 72 -15.23 11.41 1.33
CA PHE A 72 -13.98 11.64 0.63
C PHE A 72 -13.71 10.58 -0.44
N GLY A 73 -13.98 9.30 -0.14
CA GLY A 73 -13.87 8.20 -1.10
C GLY A 73 -14.76 8.41 -2.32
N ASN A 74 -16.00 8.81 -2.12
CA ASN A 74 -16.95 9.12 -3.21
C ASN A 74 -16.49 10.31 -4.05
N ALA A 75 -16.02 11.39 -3.43
CA ALA A 75 -15.46 12.53 -4.18
C ALA A 75 -14.27 12.14 -5.06
N TRP A 76 -13.43 11.21 -4.58
CA TRP A 76 -12.37 10.63 -5.40
C TRP A 76 -12.93 9.80 -6.57
N LEU A 77 -13.92 8.95 -6.31
CA LEU A 77 -14.53 8.06 -7.29
C LEU A 77 -15.34 8.79 -8.38
N GLU A 78 -15.71 10.06 -8.18
CA GLU A 78 -16.28 10.91 -9.24
C GLU A 78 -15.30 11.16 -10.40
N SER A 79 -13.98 11.15 -10.12
CA SER A 79 -12.91 11.38 -11.10
C SER A 79 -12.08 10.15 -11.41
N SER A 80 -12.25 9.09 -10.63
CA SER A 80 -11.46 7.85 -10.71
C SER A 80 -12.37 6.63 -10.69
N SER A 81 -12.05 5.61 -11.48
CA SER A 81 -12.85 4.38 -11.51
C SER A 81 -12.65 3.49 -10.28
N LYS A 82 -11.61 3.76 -9.48
CA LYS A 82 -11.23 2.94 -8.34
C LYS A 82 -10.53 3.76 -7.25
N LEU A 83 -10.61 3.29 -6.02
CA LEU A 83 -9.83 3.75 -4.88
C LEU A 83 -8.78 2.69 -4.55
N THR A 84 -7.51 3.07 -4.46
CA THR A 84 -6.43 2.17 -4.09
C THR A 84 -6.03 2.38 -2.63
N LEU A 85 -5.92 1.27 -1.88
CA LEU A 85 -5.66 1.30 -0.44
C LEU A 85 -4.14 1.24 -0.14
N HIS A 86 -3.39 2.24 -0.63
CA HIS A 86 -1.94 2.33 -0.51
C HIS A 86 -1.47 2.38 0.95
N ASP A 87 -1.78 3.44 1.67
CA ASP A 87 -1.36 3.66 3.05
C ASP A 87 -2.04 2.72 4.05
N PRO A 88 -3.29 2.29 3.85
CA PRO A 88 -3.89 1.27 4.69
C PRO A 88 -3.09 -0.03 4.74
N LEU A 89 -2.48 -0.49 3.63
CA LEU A 89 -1.61 -1.67 3.66
C LEU A 89 -0.35 -1.43 4.49
N ALA A 90 0.29 -0.27 4.33
CA ALA A 90 1.46 0.07 5.13
C ALA A 90 1.11 0.08 6.63
N ALA A 91 -0.02 0.67 7.01
CA ALA A 91 -0.49 0.68 8.39
C ALA A 91 -0.81 -0.73 8.92
N VAL A 92 -1.53 -1.56 8.15
CA VAL A 92 -1.85 -2.95 8.54
C VAL A 92 -0.59 -3.76 8.72
N SER A 93 0.45 -3.57 7.88
CA SER A 93 1.70 -4.33 7.98
C SER A 93 2.50 -4.08 9.26
N VAL A 94 2.23 -2.97 9.96
CA VAL A 94 2.85 -2.68 11.28
C VAL A 94 2.29 -3.62 12.36
N PHE A 95 0.98 -3.90 12.33
CA PHE A 95 0.28 -4.70 13.33
C PHE A 95 0.17 -6.17 12.94
N HIS A 96 0.26 -6.47 11.64
CA HIS A 96 0.21 -7.80 11.05
C HIS A 96 1.44 -8.01 10.15
N PRO A 97 2.62 -8.25 10.75
CA PRO A 97 3.90 -8.28 10.02
C PRO A 97 4.01 -9.40 8.98
N ASP A 98 3.10 -10.36 9.03
CA ASP A 98 2.98 -11.52 8.12
C ASP A 98 1.93 -11.32 7.02
N ILE A 99 1.32 -10.12 6.92
CA ILE A 99 0.34 -9.80 5.86
C ILE A 99 1.00 -9.73 4.47
N CYS A 100 2.28 -9.38 4.43
CA CYS A 100 3.09 -9.34 3.22
C CYS A 100 4.23 -10.36 3.29
N GLN A 101 4.66 -10.85 2.13
CA GLN A 101 5.95 -11.49 1.99
C GLN A 101 7.01 -10.41 1.73
N PHE A 102 8.08 -10.41 2.52
CA PHE A 102 9.14 -9.42 2.43
C PHE A 102 10.43 -10.03 1.91
N GLU A 103 11.15 -9.26 1.11
CA GLU A 103 12.50 -9.59 0.63
C GLU A 103 13.48 -8.53 1.12
N ARG A 104 14.61 -8.99 1.67
CA ARG A 104 15.66 -8.11 2.20
C ARG A 104 16.65 -7.70 1.11
N GLY A 105 17.06 -6.44 1.14
CA GLY A 105 18.03 -5.91 0.18
C GLY A 105 18.43 -4.47 0.44
N PHE A 106 19.02 -3.88 -0.58
CA PHE A 106 19.37 -2.46 -0.64
C PHE A 106 18.46 -1.74 -1.63
N VAL A 107 18.05 -0.53 -1.27
CA VAL A 107 17.29 0.36 -2.15
C VAL A 107 18.18 1.53 -2.55
N GLN A 108 18.23 1.83 -3.84
CA GLN A 108 18.84 3.03 -4.40
C GLN A 108 17.75 3.95 -4.92
N VAL A 109 17.93 5.26 -4.73
CA VAL A 109 17.04 6.30 -5.24
C VAL A 109 17.80 7.18 -6.21
N GLU A 110 17.26 7.38 -7.41
CA GLU A 110 17.84 8.25 -8.40
C GLU A 110 17.64 9.72 -8.02
N THR A 111 18.72 10.47 -7.89
CA THR A 111 18.72 11.88 -7.46
C THR A 111 19.51 12.82 -8.38
N GLU A 112 20.05 12.29 -9.48
CA GLU A 112 20.93 13.04 -10.39
C GLU A 112 20.33 13.17 -11.78
N ARG A 113 19.71 12.11 -12.31
CA ARG A 113 19.11 12.11 -13.63
C ARG A 113 17.69 12.66 -13.58
N GLU A 114 17.48 13.82 -14.20
CA GLU A 114 16.18 14.50 -14.24
C GLU A 114 15.05 13.61 -14.82
N SER A 115 15.35 12.82 -15.86
CA SER A 115 14.38 11.93 -16.50
C SER A 115 13.88 10.80 -15.60
N ASP A 116 14.65 10.42 -14.58
CA ASP A 116 14.35 9.30 -13.68
C ASP A 116 14.32 9.75 -12.20
N MET A 117 14.23 11.05 -11.96
CA MET A 117 14.27 11.61 -10.62
C MET A 117 13.28 10.95 -9.67
N GLY A 118 13.76 10.46 -8.52
CA GLY A 118 12.94 9.71 -7.57
C GLY A 118 12.72 8.25 -7.94
N GLY A 119 13.23 7.78 -9.09
CA GLY A 119 13.22 6.37 -9.46
C GLY A 119 13.91 5.50 -8.40
N THR A 120 13.34 4.34 -8.11
CA THR A 120 13.89 3.42 -7.11
C THR A 120 14.34 2.12 -7.76
N ALA A 121 15.45 1.56 -7.26
CA ALA A 121 15.97 0.27 -7.67
C ALA A 121 16.26 -0.59 -6.43
N PHE A 122 15.95 -1.89 -6.52
CA PHE A 122 16.18 -2.83 -5.44
C PHE A 122 17.20 -3.87 -5.85
N THR A 123 18.14 -4.15 -4.95
CA THR A 123 19.13 -5.22 -5.08
C THR A 123 18.96 -6.19 -3.91
N PRO A 124 18.49 -7.43 -4.15
CA PRO A 124 18.38 -8.44 -3.12
C PRO A 124 19.72 -8.71 -2.44
N SER A 125 19.72 -8.75 -1.12
CA SER A 125 20.90 -9.06 -0.31
C SER A 125 20.52 -9.45 1.11
N PRO A 126 21.07 -10.55 1.67
CA PRO A 126 20.88 -10.89 3.08
C PRO A 126 21.44 -9.82 4.04
N GLN A 127 22.41 -9.02 3.60
CA GLN A 127 23.00 -7.91 4.36
C GLN A 127 22.27 -6.58 4.16
N GLY A 128 21.21 -6.57 3.37
CA GLY A 128 20.44 -5.38 3.09
C GLY A 128 19.81 -4.75 4.33
N THR A 129 19.60 -3.44 4.27
CA THR A 129 19.06 -2.64 5.37
C THR A 129 17.55 -2.46 5.30
N VAL A 130 16.93 -2.85 4.18
CA VAL A 130 15.50 -2.68 3.91
C VAL A 130 14.87 -4.02 3.57
N GLU A 131 13.66 -4.24 4.05
CA GLU A 131 12.77 -5.33 3.60
C GLU A 131 11.65 -4.70 2.76
N ILE A 132 11.57 -5.06 1.47
CA ILE A 132 10.48 -4.61 0.59
C ILE A 132 9.40 -5.68 0.49
N ALA A 133 8.12 -5.27 0.51
CA ALA A 133 7.02 -6.18 0.25
C ALA A 133 7.02 -6.63 -1.22
N ARG A 134 6.84 -7.94 -1.45
CA ARG A 134 6.73 -8.55 -2.78
C ARG A 134 5.31 -9.01 -3.11
N SER A 135 4.57 -9.33 -2.08
CA SER A 135 3.17 -9.75 -2.21
C SER A 135 2.39 -9.45 -0.94
N VAL A 136 1.08 -9.49 -1.03
CA VAL A 136 0.14 -9.30 0.08
C VAL A 136 -0.94 -10.38 0.06
N ASP A 137 -1.34 -10.85 1.23
CA ASP A 137 -2.58 -11.62 1.39
C ASP A 137 -3.77 -10.66 1.32
N ARG A 138 -4.31 -10.48 0.11
CA ARG A 138 -5.38 -9.53 -0.20
C ARG A 138 -6.67 -9.85 0.57
N GLU A 139 -7.05 -11.11 0.64
CA GLU A 139 -8.29 -11.52 1.34
C GLU A 139 -8.19 -11.20 2.83
N ARG A 140 -7.08 -11.56 3.44
CA ARG A 140 -6.81 -11.27 4.85
C ARG A 140 -6.72 -9.77 5.11
N PHE A 141 -6.10 -9.00 4.20
CA PHE A 141 -6.03 -7.55 4.29
C PHE A 141 -7.43 -6.92 4.35
N TYR A 142 -8.32 -7.26 3.41
CA TYR A 142 -9.67 -6.71 3.42
C TYR A 142 -10.48 -7.13 4.65
N ARG A 143 -10.29 -8.35 5.14
CA ARG A 143 -10.91 -8.80 6.42
C ARG A 143 -10.45 -7.95 7.60
N ILE A 144 -9.16 -7.68 7.73
CA ILE A 144 -8.60 -6.86 8.80
C ILE A 144 -9.13 -5.42 8.71
N VAL A 145 -9.08 -4.81 7.54
CA VAL A 145 -9.59 -3.45 7.34
C VAL A 145 -11.07 -3.36 7.70
N SER A 146 -11.90 -4.27 7.17
CA SER A 146 -13.33 -4.32 7.45
C SER A 146 -13.63 -4.48 8.95
N ALA A 147 -12.95 -5.41 9.63
CA ALA A 147 -13.12 -5.64 11.07
C ALA A 147 -12.71 -4.42 11.89
N THR A 148 -11.57 -3.80 11.53
CA THR A 148 -11.07 -2.60 12.20
C THR A 148 -12.04 -1.43 12.07
N LEU A 149 -12.57 -1.19 10.88
CA LEU A 149 -13.51 -0.11 10.61
C LEU A 149 -14.84 -0.28 11.34
N ARG A 150 -15.25 -1.51 11.62
CA ARG A 150 -16.45 -1.82 12.40
C ARG A 150 -16.23 -1.83 13.92
N GLY A 151 -15.02 -1.54 14.38
CA GLY A 151 -14.68 -1.62 15.80
C GLY A 151 -14.70 -3.06 16.34
N GLU A 152 -14.68 -4.06 15.47
CA GLU A 152 -14.54 -5.44 15.84
C GLU A 152 -13.05 -5.61 16.20
N GLY A 153 -12.72 -5.86 17.47
CA GLY A 153 -11.33 -5.95 17.93
C GLY A 153 -10.53 -6.99 17.12
N SER A 154 -9.19 -6.91 17.22
CA SER A 154 -8.18 -7.65 16.44
C SER A 154 -8.22 -9.19 16.49
N GLY A 155 -9.30 -9.79 17.01
CA GLY A 155 -9.60 -11.18 16.81
C GLY A 155 -10.02 -11.39 15.35
N GLU A 156 -9.38 -12.33 14.66
CA GLU A 156 -9.77 -12.78 13.33
C GLU A 156 -11.29 -12.97 13.28
N SER A 157 -12.02 -11.94 12.84
CA SER A 157 -13.46 -12.06 12.67
C SER A 157 -13.71 -13.15 11.62
N ARG A 158 -14.31 -14.27 12.07
CA ARG A 158 -14.70 -15.38 11.19
C ARG A 158 -15.88 -15.03 10.28
N ARG A 159 -16.34 -13.78 10.30
CA ARG A 159 -17.37 -13.34 9.35
C ARG A 159 -16.75 -13.26 7.97
N SER A 160 -17.31 -14.01 7.04
CA SER A 160 -16.96 -13.95 5.64
C SER A 160 -17.11 -12.52 5.14
N LEU A 161 -16.11 -12.03 4.44
CA LEU A 161 -16.26 -10.78 3.67
C LEU A 161 -17.48 -10.92 2.76
N PRO A 162 -18.26 -9.84 2.59
CA PRO A 162 -19.31 -9.84 1.58
C PRO A 162 -18.69 -10.23 0.23
N GLU A 163 -19.36 -11.13 -0.49
CA GLU A 163 -18.88 -11.67 -1.76
C GLU A 163 -18.53 -10.57 -2.78
N ALA A 164 -19.18 -9.41 -2.66
CA ALA A 164 -18.90 -8.22 -3.46
C ALA A 164 -17.45 -7.72 -3.33
N VAL A 165 -16.83 -7.86 -2.15
CA VAL A 165 -15.43 -7.43 -1.91
C VAL A 165 -14.43 -8.46 -2.45
N LEU A 166 -14.83 -9.74 -2.51
CA LEU A 166 -13.95 -10.85 -2.93
C LEU A 166 -13.96 -11.13 -4.44
N ARG A 167 -15.01 -10.72 -5.18
CA ARG A 167 -15.26 -11.14 -6.58
C ARG A 167 -14.20 -10.75 -7.62
N ARG A 168 -13.18 -9.95 -7.29
CA ARG A 168 -12.07 -9.59 -8.19
C ARG A 168 -10.68 -9.79 -7.59
N ALA A 169 -10.55 -10.73 -6.67
CA ALA A 169 -9.25 -11.13 -6.13
C ALA A 169 -8.53 -12.21 -6.98
N GLN A 170 -9.10 -12.54 -8.16
CA GLN A 170 -8.50 -13.49 -9.12
C GLN A 170 -7.87 -12.76 -10.30
#